data_8105deedd9cf189c785c767683c60a4f
#
_entry.id   8105deedd9cf189c785c767683c60a4f
#
_cell.length_a   1.000
_cell.length_b   1.000
_cell.length_c   1.000
_cell.angle_alpha   90.00
_cell.angle_beta   90.00
_cell.angle_gamma   90.00
#
_symmetry.space_group_name_H-M   'P 1'
#
loop_
_entity.id
_entity.type
_entity.pdbx_description
1 polymer ?
#
loop_
_entity_poly.entity_id
_entity_poly.type
_entity_poly.pdbx_seq_one_letter_code
_entity_poly.pdbx_strand_id
1 'polypeptide(L)'
;MRLGFGKSSGVDPTGILNAIASAVVVADRDGKIRFVNQATEQLFNTSAAVLCRSNLSDFIPADSPVFSLLTQAIDEATMVADHDLLIESPKIGHHSVNLTVGSMPDEPGSAVMSFDRRSIAHKIDNQLLSRNSARSVSAMAAILAHEIKNPLSGIRGAAQLLEQTATEDDRVLTRLICDEADRIVDLVDRMDIFSDKPLERGAVNIHTVLEHVRRLAENGFGRHVVFEEIYDPSLPPVFGNRDQLVQVFINLFKNAGEAIEGEGGHIVIATRYQHGVRLAVAGGDTRVHLPLVVTVRDNGPGIPVDMRESLFDPFVTTKPTGSGLGLALVAKIISDHGGVIEVKDAPGGGAEFQIMLPIYNRVIAEQASIADMPTNKEETV
;
A
#
# COMPACT_ATOMS: atom_id res chain seq x y z
N MET A 1 14.17 28.62 -52.19
CA MET A 1 15.01 27.47 -52.00
C MET A 1 14.32 26.52 -51.00
N ARG A 2 13.51 25.57 -51.50
CA ARG A 2 12.73 24.63 -50.65
C ARG A 2 13.67 23.50 -50.28
N LEU A 3 14.01 23.41 -49.01
CA LEU A 3 14.69 22.25 -48.44
C LEU A 3 13.68 21.07 -48.35
N GLY A 4 13.89 20.09 -49.24
CA GLY A 4 13.13 18.85 -49.19
C GLY A 4 13.59 18.03 -47.98
N PHE A 5 12.68 17.83 -47.03
CA PHE A 5 12.83 16.85 -45.98
C PHE A 5 12.67 15.45 -46.59
N GLY A 6 13.77 14.70 -46.59
CA GLY A 6 13.81 13.31 -47.02
C GLY A 6 12.80 12.47 -46.25
N LYS A 7 12.17 11.48 -46.93
CA LYS A 7 11.35 10.43 -46.33
C LYS A 7 12.18 9.72 -45.26
N SER A 8 11.98 10.05 -43.99
CA SER A 8 12.37 9.20 -42.88
C SER A 8 11.50 7.96 -42.91
N SER A 9 12.08 6.80 -42.69
CA SER A 9 11.38 5.53 -42.44
C SER A 9 10.39 5.72 -41.32
N GLY A 10 9.15 6.09 -41.65
CA GLY A 10 8.16 6.56 -40.71
C GLY A 10 7.61 5.41 -39.90
N VAL A 11 7.94 5.39 -38.65
CA VAL A 11 7.16 4.65 -37.65
C VAL A 11 5.76 5.25 -37.65
N ASP A 12 4.74 4.43 -37.84
CA ASP A 12 3.34 4.90 -37.83
C ASP A 12 2.99 5.48 -36.44
N PRO A 13 2.61 6.77 -36.34
CA PRO A 13 2.25 7.39 -35.07
C PRO A 13 1.10 6.67 -34.37
N THR A 14 0.15 6.11 -35.12
CA THR A 14 -0.96 5.34 -34.59
C THR A 14 -0.47 4.03 -33.96
N GLY A 15 0.50 3.37 -34.59
CA GLY A 15 1.14 2.18 -34.03
C GLY A 15 1.88 2.47 -32.72
N ILE A 16 2.54 3.64 -32.62
CA ILE A 16 3.19 4.06 -31.36
C ILE A 16 2.14 4.27 -30.27
N LEU A 17 1.07 5.01 -30.56
CA LEU A 17 0.01 5.30 -29.59
C LEU A 17 -0.72 4.01 -29.13
N ASN A 18 -0.88 3.04 -30.00
CA ASN A 18 -1.48 1.75 -29.65
C ASN A 18 -0.54 0.84 -28.84
N ALA A 19 0.78 1.07 -28.88
CA ALA A 19 1.74 0.35 -28.07
C ALA A 19 1.88 0.90 -26.65
N ILE A 20 1.35 2.12 -26.38
CA ILE A 20 1.38 2.75 -25.06
C ILE A 20 0.29 2.11 -24.19
N ALA A 21 0.67 1.76 -22.93
CA ALA A 21 -0.25 1.15 -21.97
C ALA A 21 -1.27 2.16 -21.39
N SER A 22 -0.97 3.46 -21.43
CA SER A 22 -1.86 4.53 -21.01
C SER A 22 -3.01 4.68 -21.99
N ALA A 23 -4.23 4.84 -21.49
CA ALA A 23 -5.39 5.11 -22.33
C ALA A 23 -5.35 6.56 -22.82
N VAL A 24 -5.21 6.75 -24.14
CA VAL A 24 -5.12 8.07 -24.76
C VAL A 24 -6.41 8.39 -25.50
N VAL A 25 -7.00 9.55 -25.15
CA VAL A 25 -8.21 10.08 -25.78
C VAL A 25 -7.92 11.49 -26.29
N VAL A 26 -8.31 11.79 -27.52
CA VAL A 26 -8.37 13.16 -28.01
C VAL A 26 -9.84 13.57 -28.07
N ALA A 27 -10.18 14.69 -27.41
CA ALA A 27 -11.52 15.24 -27.45
C ALA A 27 -11.49 16.75 -27.69
N ASP A 28 -12.58 17.25 -28.23
CA ASP A 28 -12.80 18.70 -28.35
C ASP A 28 -13.40 19.28 -27.05
N ARG A 29 -13.55 20.61 -27.02
CA ARG A 29 -14.07 21.34 -25.86
C ARG A 29 -15.43 20.84 -25.37
N ASP A 30 -16.27 20.36 -26.28
CA ASP A 30 -17.59 19.85 -25.95
C ASP A 30 -17.57 18.39 -25.51
N GLY A 31 -16.38 17.81 -25.39
CA GLY A 31 -16.16 16.42 -24.98
C GLY A 31 -16.39 15.39 -26.09
N LYS A 32 -16.53 15.81 -27.36
CA LYS A 32 -16.66 14.88 -28.47
C LYS A 32 -15.34 14.18 -28.76
N ILE A 33 -15.33 12.86 -28.73
CA ILE A 33 -14.17 12.03 -28.92
C ILE A 33 -13.75 12.03 -30.40
N ARG A 34 -12.51 12.37 -30.68
CA ARG A 34 -11.89 12.43 -32.02
C ARG A 34 -10.98 11.26 -32.31
N PHE A 35 -10.24 10.82 -31.28
CA PHE A 35 -9.28 9.71 -31.38
C PHE A 35 -9.21 8.97 -30.06
N VAL A 36 -8.99 7.65 -30.13
CA VAL A 36 -8.67 6.78 -28.99
C VAL A 36 -7.66 5.74 -29.42
N ASN A 37 -6.79 5.33 -28.49
CA ASN A 37 -5.88 4.22 -28.69
C ASN A 37 -6.47 2.89 -28.16
N GLN A 38 -5.77 1.77 -28.40
CA GLN A 38 -6.21 0.44 -27.97
C GLN A 38 -6.38 0.33 -26.44
N ALA A 39 -5.55 1.00 -25.65
CA ALA A 39 -5.68 0.99 -24.19
C ALA A 39 -6.98 1.68 -23.74
N THR A 40 -7.46 2.69 -24.48
CA THR A 40 -8.75 3.34 -24.22
C THR A 40 -9.92 2.40 -24.50
N GLU A 41 -9.87 1.60 -25.56
CA GLU A 41 -10.90 0.60 -25.83
C GLU A 41 -11.04 -0.40 -24.68
N GLN A 42 -9.91 -0.79 -24.08
CA GLN A 42 -9.87 -1.69 -22.92
C GLN A 42 -10.37 -1.00 -21.64
N LEU A 43 -10.05 0.29 -21.43
CA LEU A 43 -10.49 1.06 -20.26
C LEU A 43 -11.99 1.25 -20.27
N PHE A 44 -12.55 1.65 -21.44
CA PHE A 44 -13.98 1.95 -21.61
C PHE A 44 -14.79 0.71 -22.02
N ASN A 45 -14.15 -0.44 -22.19
CA ASN A 45 -14.77 -1.69 -22.66
C ASN A 45 -15.65 -1.49 -23.91
N THR A 46 -15.18 -0.63 -24.83
CA THR A 46 -15.94 -0.17 -26.00
C THR A 46 -14.99 0.06 -27.17
N SER A 47 -15.38 -0.34 -28.39
CA SER A 47 -14.53 -0.21 -29.56
C SER A 47 -14.32 1.26 -29.99
N ALA A 48 -13.15 1.56 -30.58
CA ALA A 48 -12.79 2.88 -31.10
C ALA A 48 -13.84 3.44 -32.05
N ALA A 49 -14.45 2.60 -32.89
CA ALA A 49 -15.48 3.00 -33.85
C ALA A 49 -16.74 3.55 -33.16
N VAL A 50 -17.08 3.06 -31.97
CA VAL A 50 -18.19 3.56 -31.16
C VAL A 50 -17.76 4.79 -30.37
N LEU A 51 -16.60 4.73 -29.73
CA LEU A 51 -16.04 5.84 -28.93
C LEU A 51 -15.92 7.13 -29.76
N CYS A 52 -15.36 7.08 -30.97
CA CYS A 52 -15.19 8.24 -31.84
C CYS A 52 -16.52 8.83 -32.38
N ARG A 53 -17.65 8.16 -32.18
CA ARG A 53 -19.00 8.67 -32.51
C ARG A 53 -19.73 9.21 -31.29
N SER A 54 -19.18 9.03 -30.12
CA SER A 54 -19.79 9.35 -28.83
C SER A 54 -19.16 10.59 -28.20
N ASN A 55 -19.77 11.06 -27.12
CA ASN A 55 -19.22 12.10 -26.26
C ASN A 55 -18.64 11.46 -24.99
N LEU A 56 -17.67 12.12 -24.37
CA LEU A 56 -17.11 11.69 -23.07
C LEU A 56 -18.19 11.57 -21.99
N SER A 57 -19.20 12.45 -22.02
CA SER A 57 -20.36 12.41 -21.10
C SER A 57 -21.22 11.16 -21.21
N ASP A 58 -21.09 10.37 -22.31
CA ASP A 58 -21.76 9.09 -22.44
C ASP A 58 -21.13 7.98 -21.57
N PHE A 59 -19.90 8.22 -21.10
CA PHE A 59 -19.07 7.28 -20.36
C PHE A 59 -18.66 7.78 -18.99
N ILE A 60 -18.44 9.07 -18.83
CA ILE A 60 -17.98 9.73 -17.61
C ILE A 60 -19.10 10.68 -17.13
N PRO A 61 -19.48 10.65 -15.83
CA PRO A 61 -20.49 11.57 -15.30
C PRO A 61 -20.15 13.04 -15.58
N ALA A 62 -21.16 13.83 -15.92
CA ALA A 62 -20.98 15.23 -16.31
C ALA A 62 -20.43 16.14 -15.19
N ASP A 63 -20.57 15.73 -13.94
CA ASP A 63 -20.03 16.38 -12.75
C ASP A 63 -18.59 15.96 -12.43
N SER A 64 -18.00 15.08 -13.24
CA SER A 64 -16.62 14.64 -13.07
C SER A 64 -15.62 15.77 -13.32
N PRO A 65 -14.56 15.88 -12.51
CA PRO A 65 -13.46 16.84 -12.72
C PRO A 65 -12.78 16.76 -14.10
N VAL A 66 -12.95 15.66 -14.83
CA VAL A 66 -12.41 15.47 -16.19
C VAL A 66 -12.79 16.62 -17.11
N PHE A 67 -14.04 17.09 -17.04
CA PHE A 67 -14.53 18.15 -17.93
C PHE A 67 -13.98 19.54 -17.58
N SER A 68 -13.77 19.82 -16.29
CA SER A 68 -13.14 21.07 -15.86
C SER A 68 -11.67 21.12 -16.27
N LEU A 69 -10.94 20.00 -16.13
CA LEU A 69 -9.54 19.88 -16.56
C LEU A 69 -9.40 19.97 -18.08
N LEU A 70 -10.33 19.38 -18.85
CA LEU A 70 -10.37 19.48 -20.31
C LEU A 70 -10.51 20.94 -20.75
N THR A 71 -11.47 21.65 -20.15
CA THR A 71 -11.74 23.06 -20.45
C THR A 71 -10.56 23.93 -20.07
N GLN A 72 -9.98 23.73 -18.87
CA GLN A 72 -8.82 24.47 -18.39
C GLN A 72 -7.61 24.29 -19.31
N ALA A 73 -7.28 23.05 -19.69
CA ALA A 73 -6.14 22.77 -20.57
C ALA A 73 -6.27 23.45 -21.94
N ILE A 74 -7.49 23.52 -22.50
CA ILE A 74 -7.76 24.19 -23.79
C ILE A 74 -7.68 25.70 -23.65
N ASP A 75 -8.29 26.27 -22.59
CA ASP A 75 -8.37 27.75 -22.41
C ASP A 75 -7.02 28.37 -22.06
N GLU A 76 -6.25 27.69 -21.20
CA GLU A 76 -4.95 28.17 -20.74
C GLU A 76 -3.79 27.74 -21.67
N ALA A 77 -4.07 26.86 -22.64
CA ALA A 77 -3.07 26.25 -23.53
C ALA A 77 -1.91 25.60 -22.75
N THR A 78 -2.22 25.03 -21.59
CA THR A 78 -1.25 24.40 -20.66
C THR A 78 -1.52 22.92 -20.50
N MET A 79 -0.54 22.22 -19.91
CA MET A 79 -0.74 20.85 -19.46
C MET A 79 -1.23 20.88 -18.02
N VAL A 80 -2.35 20.21 -17.76
CA VAL A 80 -2.95 20.07 -16.43
C VAL A 80 -2.97 18.59 -16.05
N ALA A 81 -2.66 18.29 -14.81
CA ALA A 81 -2.69 16.90 -14.31
C ALA A 81 -3.48 16.84 -13.00
N ASP A 82 -4.24 15.78 -12.85
CA ASP A 82 -4.91 15.42 -11.59
C ASP A 82 -4.58 13.98 -11.23
N HIS A 83 -4.33 13.76 -9.95
CA HIS A 83 -3.92 12.47 -9.43
C HIS A 83 -5.05 11.85 -8.61
N ASP A 84 -5.20 10.53 -8.73
CA ASP A 84 -6.22 9.75 -8.00
C ASP A 84 -7.67 10.07 -8.36
N LEU A 85 -7.92 10.47 -9.61
CA LEU A 85 -9.25 10.73 -10.09
C LEU A 85 -10.07 9.43 -10.14
N LEU A 86 -11.19 9.41 -9.42
CA LEU A 86 -12.13 8.29 -9.49
C LEU A 86 -13.07 8.49 -10.67
N ILE A 87 -12.99 7.58 -11.64
CA ILE A 87 -13.97 7.51 -12.73
C ILE A 87 -14.94 6.36 -12.41
N GLU A 88 -16.19 6.73 -12.18
CA GLU A 88 -17.25 5.79 -11.88
C GLU A 88 -18.40 5.93 -12.88
N SER A 89 -18.78 4.84 -13.53
CA SER A 89 -19.89 4.80 -14.44
C SER A 89 -20.40 3.37 -14.59
N PRO A 90 -21.71 3.16 -14.77
CA PRO A 90 -22.29 1.83 -15.02
C PRO A 90 -21.69 1.09 -16.23
N LYS A 91 -21.10 1.84 -17.18
CA LYS A 91 -20.48 1.28 -18.39
C LYS A 91 -19.01 0.92 -18.19
N ILE A 92 -18.28 1.66 -17.35
CA ILE A 92 -16.85 1.53 -17.18
C ILE A 92 -16.50 0.80 -15.87
N GLY A 93 -17.39 0.86 -14.87
CA GLY A 93 -17.10 0.42 -13.50
C GLY A 93 -16.36 1.51 -12.71
N HIS A 94 -15.67 1.10 -11.65
CA HIS A 94 -14.89 2.00 -10.77
C HIS A 94 -13.40 1.91 -11.14
N HIS A 95 -12.82 3.00 -11.58
CA HIS A 95 -11.39 3.07 -11.89
C HIS A 95 -10.76 4.32 -11.25
N SER A 96 -9.70 4.12 -10.46
CA SER A 96 -8.81 5.21 -10.04
C SER A 96 -7.73 5.38 -11.12
N VAL A 97 -7.62 6.58 -11.67
CA VAL A 97 -6.69 6.92 -12.74
C VAL A 97 -5.98 8.25 -12.43
N ASN A 98 -4.74 8.37 -12.90
CA ASN A 98 -4.11 9.67 -13.02
C ASN A 98 -4.49 10.23 -14.39
N LEU A 99 -5.02 11.43 -14.41
CA LEU A 99 -5.42 12.12 -15.64
C LEU A 99 -4.42 13.23 -15.94
N THR A 100 -3.84 13.21 -17.14
CA THR A 100 -3.06 14.31 -17.69
C THR A 100 -3.75 14.82 -18.94
N VAL A 101 -4.00 16.11 -19.00
CA VAL A 101 -4.66 16.77 -20.14
C VAL A 101 -3.72 17.82 -20.71
N GLY A 102 -3.45 17.75 -21.99
CA GLY A 102 -2.63 18.74 -22.70
C GLY A 102 -3.35 19.29 -23.92
N SER A 103 -3.28 20.60 -24.14
CA SER A 103 -3.82 21.24 -25.34
C SER A 103 -3.06 20.78 -26.59
N MET A 104 -3.73 20.75 -27.74
CA MET A 104 -3.13 20.46 -29.05
C MET A 104 -2.85 21.76 -29.79
N PRO A 105 -1.56 22.19 -29.94
CA PRO A 105 -1.24 23.47 -30.64
C PRO A 105 -1.67 23.46 -32.10
N ASP A 106 -1.61 22.31 -32.76
CA ASP A 106 -1.93 22.15 -34.19
C ASP A 106 -3.45 22.04 -34.45
N GLU A 107 -4.26 21.76 -33.41
CA GLU A 107 -5.72 21.66 -33.46
C GLU A 107 -6.34 22.50 -32.32
N PRO A 108 -6.46 23.83 -32.48
CA PRO A 108 -7.04 24.70 -31.46
C PRO A 108 -8.46 24.24 -31.08
N GLY A 109 -8.71 24.13 -29.79
CA GLY A 109 -9.99 23.64 -29.26
C GLY A 109 -10.08 22.12 -29.03
N SER A 110 -8.98 21.40 -29.23
CA SER A 110 -8.84 20.00 -28.89
C SER A 110 -7.75 19.78 -27.84
N ALA A 111 -7.90 18.75 -27.04
CA ALA A 111 -6.89 18.32 -26.07
C ALA A 111 -6.67 16.82 -26.11
N VAL A 112 -5.45 16.42 -25.77
CA VAL A 112 -5.07 15.02 -25.52
C VAL A 112 -5.21 14.74 -24.04
N MET A 113 -5.93 13.71 -23.70
CA MET A 113 -6.07 13.18 -22.34
C MET A 113 -5.37 11.84 -22.24
N SER A 114 -4.52 11.65 -21.25
CA SER A 114 -3.91 10.37 -20.88
C SER A 114 -4.49 9.92 -19.55
N PHE A 115 -5.14 8.75 -19.57
CA PHE A 115 -5.63 8.08 -18.38
C PHE A 115 -4.67 6.95 -18.03
N ASP A 116 -3.87 7.16 -17.01
CA ASP A 116 -2.96 6.16 -16.50
C ASP A 116 -3.65 5.40 -15.38
N ARG A 117 -4.01 4.14 -15.65
CA ARG A 117 -4.45 3.27 -14.56
C ARG A 117 -3.30 3.18 -13.56
N ARG A 118 -3.57 3.45 -12.31
CA ARG A 118 -2.61 3.16 -11.25
C ARG A 118 -2.28 1.67 -11.33
N SER A 119 -1.21 1.35 -12.05
CA SER A 119 -0.71 -0.02 -12.08
C SER A 119 -0.11 -0.31 -10.70
N ILE A 120 -0.27 -1.54 -10.23
CA ILE A 120 0.38 -2.07 -9.04
C ILE A 120 1.89 -1.75 -9.06
N ALA A 121 2.50 -1.62 -10.24
CA ALA A 121 3.90 -1.26 -10.42
C ALA A 121 4.26 0.15 -9.88
N HIS A 122 3.43 1.16 -10.07
CA HIS A 122 3.69 2.51 -9.56
C HIS A 122 3.52 2.59 -8.03
N LYS A 123 2.58 1.78 -7.49
CA LYS A 123 2.44 1.62 -6.03
C LYS A 123 3.64 0.91 -5.41
N ILE A 124 4.29 0.03 -6.18
CA ILE A 124 5.51 -0.67 -5.77
C ILE A 124 6.71 0.27 -5.75
N ASP A 125 6.84 1.19 -6.71
CA ASP A 125 7.92 2.17 -6.72
C ASP A 125 7.83 3.10 -5.51
N ASN A 126 6.64 3.53 -5.12
CA ASN A 126 6.43 4.29 -3.89
C ASN A 126 6.69 3.45 -2.63
N GLN A 127 6.30 2.17 -2.62
CA GLN A 127 6.66 1.26 -1.53
C GLN A 127 8.15 0.93 -1.48
N LEU A 128 8.85 0.89 -2.62
CA LEU A 128 10.30 0.72 -2.66
C LEU A 128 11.04 1.96 -2.14
N LEU A 129 10.50 3.16 -2.34
CA LEU A 129 11.03 4.39 -1.75
C LEU A 129 10.79 4.42 -0.23
N SER A 130 9.59 4.05 0.24
CA SER A 130 9.29 3.85 1.67
C SER A 130 10.16 2.74 2.28
N ARG A 131 10.47 1.68 1.52
CA ARG A 131 11.41 0.61 1.89
C ARG A 131 12.82 1.13 2.18
N ASN A 132 13.35 2.01 1.35
CA ASN A 132 14.69 2.55 1.53
C ASN A 132 14.75 3.48 2.74
N SER A 133 13.71 4.26 3.00
CA SER A 133 13.58 5.07 4.22
C SER A 133 13.43 4.20 5.47
N ALA A 134 12.57 3.17 5.40
CA ALA A 134 12.39 2.21 6.48
C ALA A 134 13.66 1.39 6.76
N ARG A 135 14.42 0.98 5.73
CA ARG A 135 15.70 0.27 5.90
C ARG A 135 16.78 1.13 6.55
N SER A 136 16.89 2.41 6.18
CA SER A 136 17.85 3.32 6.80
C SER A 136 17.51 3.58 8.27
N VAL A 137 16.22 3.77 8.57
CA VAL A 137 15.72 3.88 9.95
C VAL A 137 15.93 2.56 10.71
N SER A 138 15.71 1.41 10.05
CA SER A 138 15.89 0.08 10.65
C SER A 138 17.33 -0.23 11.05
N ALA A 139 18.29 0.06 10.18
CA ALA A 139 19.72 -0.17 10.49
C ALA A 139 20.21 0.71 11.65
N MET A 140 19.75 1.98 11.70
CA MET A 140 20.03 2.87 12.83
C MET A 140 19.28 2.44 14.10
N ALA A 141 18.03 2.00 13.96
CA ALA A 141 17.20 1.59 15.09
C ALA A 141 17.76 0.38 15.83
N ALA A 142 18.29 -0.62 15.12
CA ALA A 142 18.88 -1.81 15.73
C ALA A 142 20.15 -1.48 16.56
N ILE A 143 21.01 -0.58 16.05
CA ILE A 143 22.21 -0.13 16.75
C ILE A 143 21.81 0.73 17.96
N LEU A 144 20.90 1.69 17.76
CA LEU A 144 20.41 2.56 18.82
C LEU A 144 19.62 1.80 19.88
N ALA A 145 18.93 0.73 19.53
CA ALA A 145 18.17 -0.09 20.48
C ALA A 145 19.07 -0.66 21.59
N HIS A 146 20.20 -1.24 21.23
CA HIS A 146 21.15 -1.75 22.21
C HIS A 146 21.84 -0.64 23.02
N GLU A 147 22.18 0.48 22.38
CA GLU A 147 22.81 1.60 23.05
C GLU A 147 21.86 2.40 23.94
N ILE A 148 20.56 2.38 23.69
CA ILE A 148 19.54 3.02 24.56
C ILE A 148 19.13 2.10 25.70
N LYS A 149 18.98 0.78 25.49
CA LYS A 149 18.63 -0.17 26.55
C LYS A 149 19.65 -0.22 27.68
N ASN A 150 20.94 -0.06 27.35
CA ASN A 150 22.00 -0.09 28.34
C ASN A 150 21.89 1.04 29.41
N PRO A 151 21.81 2.33 29.04
CA PRO A 151 21.61 3.40 30.02
C PRO A 151 20.27 3.32 30.75
N LEU A 152 19.16 2.88 30.06
CA LEU A 152 17.87 2.70 30.70
C LEU A 152 17.88 1.59 31.76
N SER A 153 18.58 0.50 31.52
CA SER A 153 18.79 -0.55 32.51
C SER A 153 19.55 -0.03 33.72
N GLY A 154 20.52 0.86 33.50
CA GLY A 154 21.24 1.55 34.59
C GLY A 154 20.36 2.49 35.40
N ILE A 155 19.54 3.31 34.73
CA ILE A 155 18.57 4.24 35.38
C ILE A 155 17.56 3.44 36.20
N ARG A 156 16.98 2.39 35.64
CA ARG A 156 16.03 1.48 36.31
C ARG A 156 16.68 0.83 37.55
N GLY A 157 17.90 0.29 37.40
CA GLY A 157 18.60 -0.32 38.50
C GLY A 157 18.91 0.66 39.64
N ALA A 158 19.30 1.90 39.32
CA ALA A 158 19.48 2.96 40.30
C ALA A 158 18.17 3.34 41.02
N ALA A 159 17.05 3.48 40.27
CA ALA A 159 15.73 3.75 40.86
C ALA A 159 15.27 2.63 41.79
N GLN A 160 15.47 1.36 41.44
CA GLN A 160 15.17 0.21 42.27
C GLN A 160 15.99 0.15 43.54
N LEU A 161 17.29 0.54 43.49
CA LEU A 161 18.13 0.63 44.70
C LEU A 161 17.68 1.76 45.64
N LEU A 162 17.31 2.91 45.07
CA LEU A 162 16.77 4.03 45.84
C LEU A 162 15.44 3.66 46.49
N GLU A 163 14.58 2.89 45.82
CA GLU A 163 13.28 2.48 46.36
C GLU A 163 13.38 1.67 47.65
N GLN A 164 14.48 0.92 47.84
CA GLN A 164 14.69 0.09 49.06
C GLN A 164 14.78 0.93 50.34
N THR A 165 15.30 2.14 50.23
CA THR A 165 15.53 3.05 51.39
C THR A 165 14.65 4.28 51.34
N ALA A 166 13.78 4.41 50.33
CA ALA A 166 12.94 5.58 50.10
C ALA A 166 11.76 5.68 51.10
N THR A 167 11.35 6.91 51.36
CA THR A 167 10.07 7.21 52.05
C THR A 167 8.89 6.83 51.12
N GLU A 168 7.63 6.74 51.67
CA GLU A 168 6.48 6.42 50.85
C GLU A 168 6.27 7.42 49.69
N ASP A 169 6.53 8.70 49.92
CA ASP A 169 6.41 9.74 48.88
C ASP A 169 7.48 9.57 47.79
N ASP A 170 8.74 9.25 48.19
CA ASP A 170 9.81 9.02 47.26
C ASP A 170 9.66 7.71 46.46
N ARG A 171 8.99 6.71 47.02
CA ARG A 171 8.66 5.45 46.31
C ARG A 171 7.75 5.67 45.12
N VAL A 172 6.85 6.65 45.20
CA VAL A 172 5.99 7.01 44.06
C VAL A 172 6.85 7.50 42.89
N LEU A 173 7.90 8.30 43.18
CA LEU A 173 8.81 8.84 42.17
C LEU A 173 9.74 7.75 41.60
N THR A 174 10.26 6.87 42.43
CA THR A 174 11.14 5.78 41.95
C THR A 174 10.37 4.78 41.10
N ARG A 175 9.11 4.47 41.42
CA ARG A 175 8.24 3.65 40.56
C ARG A 175 7.95 4.32 39.24
N LEU A 176 7.61 5.61 39.24
CA LEU A 176 7.40 6.35 38.00
C LEU A 176 8.64 6.31 37.09
N ILE A 177 9.85 6.43 37.65
CA ILE A 177 11.11 6.34 36.90
C ILE A 177 11.25 4.92 36.29
N CYS A 178 10.95 3.86 37.05
CA CYS A 178 10.98 2.48 36.54
C CYS A 178 9.96 2.28 35.40
N ASP A 179 8.73 2.74 35.61
CA ASP A 179 7.64 2.59 34.63
C ASP A 179 7.95 3.32 33.31
N GLU A 180 8.51 4.55 33.39
CA GLU A 180 8.94 5.28 32.20
C GLU A 180 10.17 4.66 31.53
N ALA A 181 11.13 4.14 32.30
CA ALA A 181 12.25 3.40 31.72
C ALA A 181 11.78 2.13 30.98
N ASP A 182 10.86 1.38 31.59
CA ASP A 182 10.29 0.18 30.96
C ASP A 182 9.47 0.55 29.71
N ARG A 183 8.71 1.65 29.73
CA ARG A 183 7.98 2.17 28.58
C ARG A 183 8.90 2.54 27.41
N ILE A 184 10.05 3.17 27.70
CA ILE A 184 11.05 3.49 26.66
C ILE A 184 11.68 2.21 26.11
N VAL A 185 12.00 1.23 26.97
CA VAL A 185 12.53 -0.08 26.54
C VAL A 185 11.52 -0.78 25.61
N ASP A 186 10.24 -0.78 25.95
CA ASP A 186 9.17 -1.36 25.10
C ASP A 186 9.07 -0.65 23.73
N LEU A 187 9.24 0.67 23.68
CA LEU A 187 9.29 1.42 22.43
C LEU A 187 10.49 1.02 21.58
N VAL A 188 11.64 0.88 22.22
CA VAL A 188 12.89 0.47 21.56
C VAL A 188 12.83 -1.00 21.10
N ASP A 189 12.20 -1.87 21.88
CA ASP A 189 11.95 -3.29 21.48
C ASP A 189 11.06 -3.40 20.25
N ARG A 190 10.06 -2.54 20.12
CA ARG A 190 9.25 -2.45 18.90
C ARG A 190 10.04 -1.98 17.69
N MET A 191 11.13 -1.22 17.89
CA MET A 191 12.05 -0.84 16.81
C MET A 191 12.99 -1.98 16.40
N ASP A 192 13.31 -2.92 17.31
CA ASP A 192 14.19 -4.07 17.02
C ASP A 192 13.54 -5.08 16.02
N ILE A 193 12.21 -5.04 15.87
CA ILE A 193 11.47 -5.81 14.86
C ILE A 193 11.80 -5.31 13.44
N PHE A 194 12.33 -4.09 13.30
CA PHE A 194 12.84 -3.58 12.03
C PHE A 194 14.24 -4.13 11.67
N SER A 195 14.89 -4.91 12.53
CA SER A 195 16.22 -5.49 12.22
C SER A 195 16.11 -6.59 11.14
N ASP A 196 17.11 -6.67 10.26
CA ASP A 196 17.20 -7.64 9.16
C ASP A 196 17.62 -9.02 9.67
N LYS A 197 16.79 -9.65 10.50
CA LYS A 197 17.01 -11.06 10.88
C LYS A 197 16.53 -11.96 9.73
N PRO A 198 17.27 -13.05 9.43
CA PRO A 198 16.83 -14.03 8.43
C PRO A 198 15.40 -14.52 8.72
N LEU A 199 14.52 -14.41 7.74
CA LEU A 199 13.12 -14.76 7.88
C LEU A 199 12.92 -16.25 7.53
N GLU A 200 12.67 -17.09 8.53
CA GLU A 200 12.26 -18.47 8.29
C GLU A 200 10.82 -18.50 7.78
N ARG A 201 10.64 -18.80 6.50
CA ARG A 201 9.34 -18.87 5.83
C ARG A 201 8.95 -20.30 5.53
N GLY A 202 7.67 -20.61 5.66
CA GLY A 202 7.10 -21.92 5.37
C GLY A 202 5.67 -21.84 4.85
N ALA A 203 5.01 -22.99 4.76
CA ALA A 203 3.60 -23.06 4.38
C ALA A 203 2.73 -22.66 5.58
N VAL A 204 2.00 -21.54 5.48
CA VAL A 204 1.13 -21.03 6.52
C VAL A 204 -0.32 -20.99 6.03
N ASN A 205 -1.24 -21.63 6.76
CA ASN A 205 -2.66 -21.46 6.50
C ASN A 205 -3.11 -20.10 7.07
N ILE A 206 -3.51 -19.20 6.18
CA ILE A 206 -3.88 -17.83 6.56
C ILE A 206 -5.11 -17.79 7.45
N HIS A 207 -6.08 -18.67 7.25
CA HIS A 207 -7.29 -18.72 8.07
C HIS A 207 -7.00 -19.05 9.53
N THR A 208 -6.01 -19.94 9.79
CA THR A 208 -5.62 -20.24 11.17
C THR A 208 -4.97 -19.07 11.87
N VAL A 209 -4.26 -18.19 11.12
CA VAL A 209 -3.69 -16.95 11.64
C VAL A 209 -4.80 -15.95 11.96
N LEU A 210 -5.72 -15.72 11.00
CA LEU A 210 -6.83 -14.79 11.17
C LEU A 210 -7.74 -15.17 12.33
N GLU A 211 -8.11 -16.44 12.42
CA GLU A 211 -8.93 -16.98 13.52
C GLU A 211 -8.25 -16.80 14.89
N HIS A 212 -6.94 -17.05 14.96
CA HIS A 212 -6.17 -16.83 16.18
C HIS A 212 -6.21 -15.36 16.61
N VAL A 213 -5.97 -14.42 15.69
CA VAL A 213 -5.96 -12.99 15.97
C VAL A 213 -7.36 -12.48 16.31
N ARG A 214 -8.42 -12.95 15.62
CA ARG A 214 -9.80 -12.61 15.93
C ARG A 214 -10.15 -12.96 17.38
N ARG A 215 -9.84 -14.18 17.81
CA ARG A 215 -10.08 -14.60 19.21
C ARG A 215 -9.33 -13.75 20.22
N LEU A 216 -8.10 -13.34 19.91
CA LEU A 216 -7.33 -12.42 20.76
C LEU A 216 -8.01 -11.06 20.83
N ALA A 217 -8.48 -10.53 19.68
CA ALA A 217 -9.16 -9.24 19.61
C ALA A 217 -10.47 -9.25 20.40
N GLU A 218 -11.33 -10.24 20.20
CA GLU A 218 -12.62 -10.41 20.90
C GLU A 218 -12.46 -10.47 22.43
N ASN A 219 -11.39 -11.10 22.91
CA ASN A 219 -11.11 -11.18 24.35
C ASN A 219 -10.33 -9.97 24.90
N GLY A 220 -9.82 -9.11 24.04
CA GLY A 220 -8.99 -7.96 24.39
C GLY A 220 -9.53 -6.64 23.90
N PHE A 221 -8.81 -6.03 22.96
CA PHE A 221 -9.04 -4.67 22.47
C PHE A 221 -10.27 -4.52 21.55
N GLY A 222 -10.81 -5.59 21.00
CA GLY A 222 -11.94 -5.58 20.07
C GLY A 222 -13.28 -6.03 20.70
N ARG A 223 -13.45 -5.96 22.01
CA ARG A 223 -14.68 -6.41 22.70
C ARG A 223 -15.94 -5.64 22.32
N HIS A 224 -15.78 -4.42 21.83
CA HIS A 224 -16.86 -3.51 21.45
C HIS A 224 -17.22 -3.58 19.97
N VAL A 225 -16.54 -4.44 19.19
CA VAL A 225 -16.77 -4.60 17.75
C VAL A 225 -17.23 -6.00 17.42
N VAL A 226 -18.04 -6.11 16.36
CA VAL A 226 -18.48 -7.39 15.78
C VAL A 226 -17.55 -7.74 14.63
N PHE A 227 -17.03 -8.97 14.64
CA PHE A 227 -16.21 -9.49 13.55
C PHE A 227 -17.08 -10.33 12.60
N GLU A 228 -17.01 -10.02 11.30
CA GLU A 228 -17.63 -10.79 10.22
C GLU A 228 -16.55 -11.44 9.37
N GLU A 229 -16.70 -12.73 9.12
CA GLU A 229 -15.73 -13.54 8.37
C GLU A 229 -16.33 -13.97 7.02
N ILE A 230 -15.63 -13.62 5.94
CA ILE A 230 -15.99 -13.98 4.56
C ILE A 230 -14.78 -14.67 3.93
N TYR A 231 -14.63 -15.96 4.21
CA TYR A 231 -13.45 -16.73 3.81
C TYR A 231 -13.69 -17.58 2.57
N ASP A 232 -12.71 -17.59 1.67
CA ASP A 232 -12.60 -18.58 0.60
C ASP A 232 -11.85 -19.80 1.15
N PRO A 233 -12.53 -20.94 1.44
CA PRO A 233 -11.90 -22.11 2.04
C PRO A 233 -10.94 -22.86 1.10
N SER A 234 -10.91 -22.50 -0.18
CA SER A 234 -10.08 -23.18 -1.19
C SER A 234 -8.66 -22.62 -1.30
N LEU A 235 -8.32 -21.56 -0.52
CA LEU A 235 -7.05 -20.89 -0.62
C LEU A 235 -5.86 -21.81 -0.29
N PRO A 236 -4.82 -21.81 -1.13
CA PRO A 236 -3.57 -22.51 -0.81
C PRO A 236 -2.83 -21.79 0.35
N PRO A 237 -1.90 -22.52 1.01
CA PRO A 237 -1.07 -21.89 2.05
C PRO A 237 -0.26 -20.71 1.52
N VAL A 238 -0.05 -19.70 2.38
CA VAL A 238 0.85 -18.57 2.15
C VAL A 238 2.30 -19.02 2.37
N PHE A 239 3.23 -18.46 1.58
CA PHE A 239 4.66 -18.61 1.85
C PHE A 239 5.11 -17.52 2.83
N GLY A 240 5.17 -17.84 4.14
CA GLY A 240 5.43 -16.83 5.16
C GLY A 240 5.87 -17.39 6.50
N ASN A 241 6.08 -16.46 7.44
CA ASN A 241 6.31 -16.75 8.86
C ASN A 241 5.02 -16.50 9.64
N ARG A 242 4.57 -17.53 10.39
CA ARG A 242 3.29 -17.47 11.11
C ARG A 242 3.23 -16.36 12.14
N ASP A 243 4.29 -16.19 12.93
CA ASP A 243 4.27 -15.24 14.06
C ASP A 243 4.31 -13.79 13.58
N GLN A 244 5.05 -13.53 12.50
CA GLN A 244 5.04 -12.22 11.86
C GLN A 244 3.69 -11.90 11.21
N LEU A 245 3.03 -12.87 10.57
CA LEU A 245 1.68 -12.67 10.02
C LEU A 245 0.65 -12.46 11.14
N VAL A 246 0.77 -13.13 12.27
CA VAL A 246 -0.05 -12.86 13.48
C VAL A 246 0.15 -11.40 13.91
N GLN A 247 1.40 -10.91 13.96
CA GLN A 247 1.71 -9.54 14.33
C GLN A 247 1.10 -8.50 13.36
N VAL A 248 1.12 -8.80 12.05
CA VAL A 248 0.45 -7.96 11.02
C VAL A 248 -1.02 -7.79 11.34
N PHE A 249 -1.74 -8.90 11.53
CA PHE A 249 -3.19 -8.85 11.73
C PHE A 249 -3.58 -8.33 13.11
N ILE A 250 -2.78 -8.54 14.17
CA ILE A 250 -2.96 -7.87 15.47
C ILE A 250 -2.92 -6.36 15.31
N ASN A 251 -1.93 -5.82 14.57
CA ASN A 251 -1.82 -4.38 14.35
C ASN A 251 -3.00 -3.82 13.55
N LEU A 252 -3.45 -4.52 12.50
CA LEU A 252 -4.58 -4.08 11.70
C LEU A 252 -5.89 -4.13 12.48
N PHE A 253 -6.19 -5.23 13.18
CA PHE A 253 -7.42 -5.37 13.96
C PHE A 253 -7.46 -4.38 15.14
N LYS A 254 -6.30 -4.14 15.77
CA LYS A 254 -6.18 -3.13 16.83
C LYS A 254 -6.43 -1.73 16.28
N ASN A 255 -5.85 -1.39 15.12
CA ASN A 255 -6.08 -0.10 14.49
C ASN A 255 -7.54 0.10 14.11
N ALA A 256 -8.18 -0.92 13.53
CA ALA A 256 -9.60 -0.91 13.19
C ALA A 256 -10.48 -0.77 14.45
N GLY A 257 -10.24 -1.56 15.49
CA GLY A 257 -11.00 -1.47 16.74
C GLY A 257 -10.82 -0.13 17.45
N GLU A 258 -9.63 0.46 17.44
CA GLU A 258 -9.37 1.78 18.04
C GLU A 258 -9.92 2.94 17.22
N ALA A 259 -10.14 2.76 15.91
CA ALA A 259 -10.74 3.77 15.04
C ALA A 259 -12.27 3.84 15.20
N ILE A 260 -12.88 2.78 15.69
CA ILE A 260 -14.32 2.70 15.89
C ILE A 260 -14.68 3.25 17.27
N GLU A 261 -15.44 4.34 17.31
CA GLU A 261 -15.95 4.95 18.52
C GLU A 261 -17.44 4.58 18.74
N GLY A 262 -17.80 4.19 19.96
CA GLY A 262 -19.20 3.93 20.32
C GLY A 262 -19.70 2.51 20.06
N GLU A 263 -21.03 2.37 19.98
CA GLU A 263 -21.71 1.08 19.72
C GLU A 263 -21.91 0.84 18.22
N GLY A 264 -21.93 -0.44 17.80
CA GLY A 264 -22.16 -0.82 16.40
C GLY A 264 -20.89 -0.92 15.56
N GLY A 265 -19.73 -1.04 16.22
CA GLY A 265 -18.46 -1.30 15.55
C GLY A 265 -18.48 -2.63 14.77
N HIS A 266 -18.02 -2.59 13.52
CA HIS A 266 -18.00 -3.75 12.64
C HIS A 266 -16.68 -3.86 11.87
N ILE A 267 -16.05 -5.03 11.94
CA ILE A 267 -14.82 -5.35 11.22
C ILE A 267 -15.09 -6.56 10.35
N VAL A 268 -14.94 -6.41 9.04
CA VAL A 268 -15.07 -7.49 8.07
C VAL A 268 -13.69 -8.02 7.71
N ILE A 269 -13.50 -9.33 7.83
CA ILE A 269 -12.29 -10.04 7.43
C ILE A 269 -12.65 -10.91 6.24
N ALA A 270 -12.12 -10.60 5.06
CA ALA A 270 -12.39 -11.38 3.86
C ALA A 270 -11.12 -11.97 3.26
N THR A 271 -11.23 -13.15 2.68
CA THR A 271 -10.15 -13.78 1.93
C THR A 271 -10.64 -14.18 0.55
N ARG A 272 -9.79 -14.03 -0.47
CA ARG A 272 -10.12 -14.42 -1.84
C ARG A 272 -8.88 -14.80 -2.64
N TYR A 273 -9.09 -15.60 -3.68
CA TYR A 273 -8.10 -15.87 -4.70
C TYR A 273 -8.28 -14.88 -5.87
N GLN A 274 -7.23 -14.16 -6.23
CA GLN A 274 -7.25 -13.20 -7.33
C GLN A 274 -6.25 -13.60 -8.42
N HIS A 275 -6.76 -13.92 -9.61
CA HIS A 275 -5.92 -14.25 -10.76
C HIS A 275 -5.27 -12.99 -11.36
N GLY A 276 -4.08 -13.14 -11.91
CA GLY A 276 -3.45 -12.12 -12.76
C GLY A 276 -2.61 -11.06 -12.03
N VAL A 277 -2.55 -11.04 -10.71
CA VAL A 277 -1.65 -10.13 -9.98
C VAL A 277 -0.22 -10.66 -10.05
N ARG A 278 0.64 -9.95 -10.78
CA ARG A 278 2.06 -10.28 -10.94
C ARG A 278 2.91 -9.08 -10.59
N LEU A 279 3.85 -9.26 -9.68
CA LEU A 279 4.85 -8.26 -9.32
C LEU A 279 6.12 -8.46 -10.14
N ALA A 280 6.63 -7.38 -10.74
CA ALA A 280 7.98 -7.35 -11.26
C ALA A 280 8.95 -7.15 -10.08
N VAL A 281 9.90 -8.04 -9.91
CA VAL A 281 10.97 -7.85 -8.91
C VAL A 281 12.03 -6.94 -9.53
N ALA A 282 12.33 -5.83 -8.87
CA ALA A 282 13.37 -4.91 -9.33
C ALA A 282 14.72 -5.66 -9.44
N GLY A 283 15.31 -5.66 -10.63
CA GLY A 283 16.61 -6.30 -10.93
C GLY A 283 16.55 -7.73 -11.47
N GLY A 284 15.36 -8.29 -11.74
CA GLY A 284 15.22 -9.64 -12.34
C GLY A 284 14.03 -9.75 -13.29
N ASP A 285 14.13 -10.67 -14.24
CA ASP A 285 13.04 -11.00 -15.18
C ASP A 285 11.92 -11.84 -14.53
N THR A 286 12.01 -12.04 -13.22
CA THR A 286 11.11 -12.91 -12.42
C THR A 286 9.92 -12.11 -11.91
N ARG A 287 8.71 -12.53 -12.32
CA ARG A 287 7.45 -11.98 -11.83
C ARG A 287 6.90 -12.84 -10.70
N VAL A 288 6.75 -12.29 -9.51
CA VAL A 288 6.14 -12.97 -8.37
C VAL A 288 4.62 -12.89 -8.49
N HIS A 289 3.97 -14.03 -8.33
CA HIS A 289 2.50 -14.14 -8.36
C HIS A 289 1.95 -13.94 -6.94
N LEU A 290 1.01 -12.99 -6.76
CA LEU A 290 0.38 -12.67 -5.48
C LEU A 290 -1.14 -12.92 -5.55
N PRO A 291 -1.57 -14.17 -5.63
CA PRO A 291 -2.97 -14.47 -5.87
C PRO A 291 -3.82 -14.44 -4.60
N LEU A 292 -3.21 -14.54 -3.41
CA LEU A 292 -3.95 -14.58 -2.17
C LEU A 292 -4.15 -13.17 -1.62
N VAL A 293 -5.40 -12.76 -1.49
CA VAL A 293 -5.79 -11.45 -0.96
C VAL A 293 -6.52 -11.63 0.36
N VAL A 294 -6.03 -10.93 1.38
CA VAL A 294 -6.72 -10.75 2.66
C VAL A 294 -7.18 -9.31 2.77
N THR A 295 -8.44 -9.11 3.10
CA THR A 295 -9.03 -7.78 3.29
C THR A 295 -9.47 -7.64 4.74
N VAL A 296 -9.09 -6.52 5.37
CA VAL A 296 -9.56 -6.09 6.69
C VAL A 296 -10.25 -4.76 6.49
N ARG A 297 -11.55 -4.70 6.76
CA ARG A 297 -12.37 -3.50 6.57
C ARG A 297 -13.07 -3.14 7.86
N ASP A 298 -13.00 -1.89 8.26
CA ASP A 298 -13.72 -1.31 9.38
C ASP A 298 -14.82 -0.34 8.92
N ASN A 299 -15.72 0.00 9.82
CA ASN A 299 -16.75 1.02 9.64
C ASN A 299 -16.46 2.29 10.46
N GLY A 300 -15.20 2.58 10.74
CA GLY A 300 -14.74 3.77 11.44
C GLY A 300 -14.80 5.04 10.57
N PRO A 301 -14.12 6.12 10.98
CA PRO A 301 -14.13 7.40 10.24
C PRO A 301 -13.31 7.38 8.93
N GLY A 302 -12.55 6.29 8.67
CA GLY A 302 -11.66 6.21 7.53
C GLY A 302 -10.34 6.94 7.74
N ILE A 303 -9.58 7.13 6.64
CA ILE A 303 -8.24 7.72 6.67
C ILE A 303 -8.27 9.05 5.90
N PRO A 304 -7.86 10.17 6.53
CA PRO A 304 -7.75 11.46 5.86
C PRO A 304 -6.87 11.39 4.60
N VAL A 305 -7.27 12.11 3.54
CA VAL A 305 -6.62 12.03 2.23
C VAL A 305 -5.15 12.47 2.30
N ASP A 306 -4.86 13.51 3.07
CA ASP A 306 -3.52 14.06 3.30
C ASP A 306 -2.57 13.11 4.02
N MET A 307 -3.10 12.12 4.75
CA MET A 307 -2.29 11.14 5.47
C MET A 307 -2.02 9.85 4.68
N ARG A 308 -2.72 9.61 3.57
CA ARG A 308 -2.64 8.32 2.86
C ARG A 308 -1.26 8.02 2.29
N GLU A 309 -0.54 9.04 1.83
CA GLU A 309 0.79 8.88 1.26
C GLU A 309 1.84 8.51 2.32
N SER A 310 1.69 9.04 3.54
CA SER A 310 2.61 8.81 4.66
C SER A 310 2.11 7.79 5.67
N LEU A 311 0.98 7.13 5.41
CA LEU A 311 0.32 6.22 6.36
C LEU A 311 1.22 5.07 6.86
N PHE A 312 2.11 4.60 6.00
CA PHE A 312 3.05 3.52 6.30
C PHE A 312 4.44 4.02 6.72
N ASP A 313 4.62 5.35 6.83
CA ASP A 313 5.88 5.91 7.30
C ASP A 313 6.00 5.76 8.83
N PRO A 314 7.21 5.47 9.34
CA PRO A 314 7.43 5.40 10.78
C PRO A 314 7.07 6.70 11.48
N PHE A 315 6.51 6.60 12.69
CA PHE A 315 6.12 7.72 13.56
C PHE A 315 4.95 8.59 13.09
N VAL A 316 4.30 8.24 11.97
CA VAL A 316 3.07 8.91 11.52
C VAL A 316 1.88 8.35 12.29
N THR A 317 1.17 9.23 13.00
CA THR A 317 -0.02 8.86 13.80
C THR A 317 -0.93 10.06 14.03
N THR A 318 -2.24 9.81 14.04
CA THR A 318 -3.26 10.77 14.49
C THR A 318 -3.61 10.60 15.97
N LYS A 319 -3.15 9.50 16.59
CA LYS A 319 -3.53 9.13 17.96
C LYS A 319 -2.59 9.79 18.96
N PRO A 320 -3.08 10.47 20.02
CA PRO A 320 -2.22 11.14 21.02
C PRO A 320 -1.24 10.18 21.73
N THR A 321 -1.63 8.93 21.92
CA THR A 321 -0.82 7.88 22.58
C THR A 321 -0.22 6.88 21.60
N GLY A 322 -0.41 7.09 20.29
CA GLY A 322 0.07 6.21 19.25
C GLY A 322 1.57 6.36 19.01
N SER A 323 2.31 5.25 18.88
CA SER A 323 3.73 5.28 18.53
C SER A 323 3.99 5.58 17.03
N GLY A 324 2.98 5.46 16.16
CA GLY A 324 3.14 5.57 14.70
C GLY A 324 3.97 4.44 14.06
N LEU A 325 4.29 3.38 14.80
CA LEU A 325 5.11 2.27 14.30
C LEU A 325 4.30 1.07 13.80
N GLY A 326 3.01 0.96 14.15
CA GLY A 326 2.20 -0.22 13.87
C GLY A 326 2.02 -0.50 12.37
N LEU A 327 1.62 0.51 11.57
CA LEU A 327 1.42 0.36 10.13
C LEU A 327 2.74 0.29 9.36
N ALA A 328 3.78 1.00 9.81
CA ALA A 328 5.12 0.86 9.26
C ALA A 328 5.65 -0.58 9.41
N LEU A 329 5.42 -1.19 10.57
CA LEU A 329 5.75 -2.59 10.83
C LEU A 329 4.95 -3.54 9.93
N VAL A 330 3.66 -3.30 9.75
CA VAL A 330 2.81 -4.08 8.83
C VAL A 330 3.39 -4.03 7.41
N ALA A 331 3.70 -2.84 6.91
CA ALA A 331 4.27 -2.67 5.58
C ALA A 331 5.63 -3.39 5.43
N LYS A 332 6.51 -3.30 6.44
CA LYS A 332 7.79 -4.01 6.46
C LYS A 332 7.59 -5.52 6.41
N ILE A 333 6.81 -6.08 7.32
CA ILE A 333 6.58 -7.53 7.38
C ILE A 333 6.00 -8.05 6.06
N ILE A 334 4.97 -7.39 5.53
CA ILE A 334 4.35 -7.79 4.25
C ILE A 334 5.37 -7.72 3.11
N SER A 335 6.19 -6.66 3.08
CA SER A 335 7.28 -6.53 2.10
C SER A 335 8.33 -7.63 2.23
N ASP A 336 8.74 -7.99 3.45
CA ASP A 336 9.70 -9.07 3.71
C ASP A 336 9.14 -10.44 3.29
N HIS A 337 7.81 -10.59 3.29
CA HIS A 337 7.12 -11.76 2.74
C HIS A 337 6.98 -11.72 1.21
N GLY A 338 7.47 -10.67 0.54
CA GLY A 338 7.28 -10.47 -0.90
C GLY A 338 5.84 -10.11 -1.28
N GLY A 339 5.04 -9.66 -0.32
CA GLY A 339 3.67 -9.23 -0.50
C GLY A 339 3.53 -7.71 -0.71
N VAL A 340 2.29 -7.27 -0.85
CA VAL A 340 1.90 -5.87 -0.99
C VAL A 340 0.73 -5.58 -0.06
N ILE A 341 0.72 -4.38 0.53
CA ILE A 341 -0.42 -3.86 1.28
C ILE A 341 -0.95 -2.60 0.60
N GLU A 342 -2.27 -2.50 0.52
CA GLU A 342 -2.98 -1.32 0.00
C GLU A 342 -4.04 -0.87 0.99
N VAL A 343 -4.36 0.43 0.96
CA VAL A 343 -5.47 1.00 1.70
C VAL A 343 -6.44 1.68 0.76
N LYS A 344 -7.74 1.53 1.03
CA LYS A 344 -8.84 2.12 0.28
C LYS A 344 -9.91 2.63 1.24
N ASP A 345 -10.79 3.48 0.75
CA ASP A 345 -12.02 3.79 1.47
C ASP A 345 -12.96 2.58 1.46
N ALA A 346 -13.53 2.28 2.60
CA ALA A 346 -14.53 1.22 2.71
C ALA A 346 -15.88 1.70 2.13
N PRO A 347 -16.61 0.86 1.37
CA PRO A 347 -17.97 1.17 0.97
C PRO A 347 -18.86 1.43 2.19
N GLY A 348 -19.44 2.63 2.27
CA GLY A 348 -20.26 3.05 3.41
C GLY A 348 -19.51 3.75 4.54
N GLY A 349 -18.23 4.04 4.37
CA GLY A 349 -17.33 4.69 5.35
C GLY A 349 -16.38 3.71 6.01
N GLY A 350 -15.28 4.23 6.58
CA GLY A 350 -14.22 3.44 7.19
C GLY A 350 -13.01 3.21 6.28
N ALA A 351 -12.08 2.38 6.73
CA ALA A 351 -10.89 2.02 5.98
C ALA A 351 -10.91 0.53 5.58
N GLU A 352 -10.36 0.24 4.40
CA GLU A 352 -10.18 -1.12 3.89
C GLU A 352 -8.69 -1.35 3.58
N PHE A 353 -8.06 -2.23 4.34
CA PHE A 353 -6.70 -2.70 4.08
C PHE A 353 -6.74 -3.99 3.27
N GLN A 354 -6.07 -4.00 2.12
CA GLN A 354 -5.91 -5.19 1.27
C GLN A 354 -4.47 -5.64 1.29
N ILE A 355 -4.24 -6.90 1.67
CA ILE A 355 -2.92 -7.53 1.74
C ILE A 355 -2.87 -8.61 0.67
N MET A 356 -1.90 -8.52 -0.22
CA MET A 356 -1.64 -9.51 -1.26
C MET A 356 -0.37 -10.29 -0.91
N LEU A 357 -0.48 -11.62 -0.87
CA LEU A 357 0.61 -12.50 -0.43
C LEU A 357 0.92 -13.57 -1.48
N PRO A 358 2.21 -14.00 -1.55
CA PRO A 358 2.60 -15.14 -2.36
C PRO A 358 2.10 -16.45 -1.73
N ILE A 359 1.67 -17.37 -2.57
CA ILE A 359 1.32 -18.72 -2.14
C ILE A 359 2.58 -19.57 -1.97
N TYR A 360 2.50 -20.54 -1.05
CA TYR A 360 3.55 -21.52 -0.90
C TYR A 360 3.63 -22.41 -2.14
N ASN A 361 4.81 -22.42 -2.75
CA ASN A 361 5.16 -23.36 -3.81
C ASN A 361 6.51 -23.99 -3.44
N ARG A 362 6.56 -25.31 -3.43
CA ARG A 362 7.76 -26.07 -3.04
C ARG A 362 9.00 -25.67 -3.83
N VAL A 363 8.85 -25.38 -5.12
CA VAL A 363 9.95 -24.95 -6.00
C VAL A 363 10.50 -23.57 -5.59
N ILE A 364 9.59 -22.64 -5.21
CA ILE A 364 9.98 -21.29 -4.77
C ILE A 364 10.64 -21.36 -3.38
N ALA A 365 10.15 -22.22 -2.51
CA ALA A 365 10.71 -22.42 -1.16
C ALA A 365 12.15 -22.96 -1.22
N GLU A 366 12.44 -23.90 -2.11
CA GLU A 366 13.78 -24.44 -2.32
C GLU A 366 14.74 -23.38 -2.91
N GLN A 367 14.28 -22.53 -3.83
CA GLN A 367 15.08 -21.45 -4.39
C GLN A 367 15.39 -20.33 -3.38
N ALA A 368 14.43 -19.98 -2.53
CA ALA A 368 14.63 -18.99 -1.47
C ALA A 368 15.63 -19.47 -0.42
N SER A 369 15.59 -20.76 -0.06
CA SER A 369 16.55 -21.35 0.88
C SER A 369 18.00 -21.35 0.37
N ILE A 370 18.19 -21.41 -0.95
CA ILE A 370 19.54 -21.35 -1.57
C ILE A 370 20.05 -19.90 -1.61
N ALA A 371 19.18 -18.93 -1.82
CA ALA A 371 19.55 -17.52 -1.87
C ALA A 371 19.95 -16.94 -0.51
N ASP A 372 19.42 -17.51 0.59
CA ASP A 372 19.71 -17.08 1.97
C ASP A 372 20.95 -17.80 2.58
N MET A 373 21.63 -18.68 1.85
CA MET A 373 22.88 -19.28 2.31
C MET A 373 24.01 -18.23 2.24
N PRO A 374 24.74 -18.00 3.35
CA PRO A 374 25.87 -17.09 3.34
C PRO A 374 26.92 -17.59 2.33
N THR A 375 27.26 -16.75 1.35
CA THR A 375 28.38 -17.01 0.45
C THR A 375 29.66 -17.08 1.27
N ASN A 376 30.10 -18.29 1.52
CA ASN A 376 31.41 -18.57 2.14
C ASN A 376 32.47 -17.99 1.20
N LYS A 377 33.00 -16.78 1.51
CA LYS A 377 34.23 -16.31 0.90
C LYS A 377 35.33 -17.24 1.40
N GLU A 378 35.76 -18.14 0.55
CA GLU A 378 37.01 -18.87 0.71
C GLU A 378 38.12 -17.85 0.95
N GLU A 379 38.66 -17.85 2.15
CA GLU A 379 39.97 -17.29 2.43
C GLU A 379 40.99 -18.08 1.61
N THR A 380 41.47 -17.46 0.53
CA THR A 380 42.67 -17.95 -0.14
C THR A 380 43.86 -17.29 0.55
N VAL A 381 44.67 -18.14 1.14
CA VAL A 381 45.99 -17.90 1.77
C VAL A 381 46.95 -17.19 0.82
#